data_7489d7f5a2d4a890c8ce69a650331848
#
_entry.id   7489d7f5a2d4a890c8ce69a650331848
#
_cell.length_a   1.000
_cell.length_b   1.000
_cell.length_c   1.000
_cell.angle_alpha   90.00
_cell.angle_beta   90.00
_cell.angle_gamma   90.00
#
_symmetry.space_group_name_H-M   'P 1'
#
loop_
_entity.id
_entity.type
_entity.pdbx_description
1 polymer ?
#
loop_
_entity_poly.entity_id
_entity_poly.type
_entity_poly.pdbx_seq_one_letter_code
_entity_poly.pdbx_strand_id
1 'polypeptide(L)'
;VREHFPEMQIHLSVQANAINWATVKFWKDYGLSRVILSRELSLEEIEEIQQHVPDIELEVFVHGALCMAYSGRCLLSGYMNKRDANQGACTNACRWDYKLHEAQEDLNGDVIPVTQLNTPEKSCCSSGQSETTSVQTLLVQRNDEEMFAAEEDEHGTYFMNSKDLRAVQHVDRLTKMGIASLKIEGRTKSYFYCARTAQIYRKAIDDALAGKPFDPSLMTQLEGLANRGYTEGFLRRHVHSEYQNYADGSSHFDYQQFCGEVVERHGDYIRIEVKNRFVVGDSLELMTPQGNIPFNLTEMRDLKGNTITDAKGSGHFVEIPLSQDVDISYALLIRNLPHAKESITASTLAYSAS
;
A
#
# COMPACT_ATOMS: atom_id res chain seq x y z
N VAL A 1 8.96 -20.49 -23.41
CA VAL A 1 8.19 -21.33 -22.47
C VAL A 1 7.23 -22.18 -23.25
N ARG A 2 6.32 -21.62 -24.03
CA ARG A 2 5.26 -22.36 -24.76
C ARG A 2 5.81 -23.48 -25.65
N GLU A 3 6.93 -23.25 -26.33
CA GLU A 3 7.58 -24.22 -27.20
C GLU A 3 8.07 -25.47 -26.46
N HIS A 4 8.66 -25.28 -25.26
CA HIS A 4 9.27 -26.37 -24.48
C HIS A 4 8.34 -26.93 -23.39
N PHE A 5 7.31 -26.18 -22.99
CA PHE A 5 6.36 -26.53 -21.94
C PHE A 5 4.94 -26.17 -22.38
N PRO A 6 4.37 -26.85 -23.38
CA PRO A 6 3.09 -26.48 -24.00
C PRO A 6 1.92 -26.52 -23.02
N GLU A 7 1.95 -27.41 -22.03
CA GLU A 7 0.89 -27.56 -21.03
C GLU A 7 0.96 -26.57 -19.87
N MET A 8 2.06 -25.79 -19.79
CA MET A 8 2.22 -24.84 -18.70
C MET A 8 1.27 -23.65 -18.87
N GLN A 9 0.53 -23.34 -17.80
CA GLN A 9 -0.29 -22.14 -17.75
C GLN A 9 0.61 -20.91 -17.66
N ILE A 10 0.43 -19.97 -18.57
CA ILE A 10 1.23 -18.75 -18.65
C ILE A 10 0.33 -17.56 -18.35
N HIS A 11 0.73 -16.75 -17.37
CA HIS A 11 0.06 -15.51 -16.98
C HIS A 11 0.83 -14.30 -17.51
N LEU A 12 0.13 -13.37 -18.14
CA LEU A 12 0.70 -12.11 -18.58
C LEU A 12 0.90 -11.17 -17.40
N SER A 13 2.12 -10.69 -17.23
CA SER A 13 2.42 -9.67 -16.21
C SER A 13 1.75 -8.33 -16.53
N VAL A 14 1.39 -7.58 -15.49
CA VAL A 14 0.96 -6.17 -15.59
C VAL A 14 1.99 -5.29 -16.31
N GLN A 15 3.25 -5.71 -16.32
CA GLN A 15 4.33 -5.01 -17.03
C GLN A 15 4.15 -4.97 -18.56
N ALA A 16 3.30 -5.85 -19.11
CA ALA A 16 2.95 -5.82 -20.54
C ALA A 16 1.93 -4.72 -20.88
N ASN A 17 1.39 -4.03 -19.87
CA ASN A 17 0.46 -2.91 -20.03
C ASN A 17 -0.76 -3.24 -20.90
N ALA A 18 -1.48 -4.32 -20.54
CA ALA A 18 -2.73 -4.69 -21.21
C ALA A 18 -3.86 -3.78 -20.70
N ILE A 19 -4.33 -2.86 -21.56
CA ILE A 19 -5.28 -1.79 -21.23
C ILE A 19 -6.55 -1.79 -22.10
N ASN A 20 -6.75 -2.78 -22.96
CA ASN A 20 -7.95 -2.90 -23.77
C ASN A 20 -8.19 -4.34 -24.19
N TRP A 21 -9.42 -4.63 -24.62
CA TRP A 21 -9.83 -5.97 -25.02
C TRP A 21 -9.05 -6.53 -26.23
N ALA A 22 -8.62 -5.69 -27.18
CA ALA A 22 -7.88 -6.15 -28.33
C ALA A 22 -6.49 -6.70 -27.95
N THR A 23 -5.80 -6.00 -27.02
CA THR A 23 -4.54 -6.48 -26.45
C THR A 23 -4.73 -7.78 -25.67
N VAL A 24 -5.79 -7.87 -24.86
CA VAL A 24 -6.09 -9.09 -24.10
C VAL A 24 -6.41 -10.25 -25.03
N LYS A 25 -7.20 -10.00 -26.09
CA LYS A 25 -7.49 -11.00 -27.13
C LYS A 25 -6.22 -11.50 -27.83
N PHE A 26 -5.30 -10.59 -28.18
CA PHE A 26 -4.02 -10.97 -28.80
C PHE A 26 -3.26 -11.96 -27.90
N TRP A 27 -3.13 -11.67 -26.60
CA TRP A 27 -2.43 -12.53 -25.67
C TRP A 27 -3.15 -13.87 -25.44
N LYS A 28 -4.48 -13.87 -25.42
CA LYS A 28 -5.28 -15.10 -25.41
C LYS A 28 -4.98 -15.95 -26.66
N ASP A 29 -5.05 -15.36 -27.85
CA ASP A 29 -4.80 -16.06 -29.12
C ASP A 29 -3.35 -16.58 -29.20
N TYR A 30 -2.42 -15.90 -28.50
CA TYR A 30 -1.04 -16.37 -28.34
C TYR A 30 -0.91 -17.55 -27.35
N GLY A 31 -1.97 -17.91 -26.66
CA GLY A 31 -2.04 -19.09 -25.79
C GLY A 31 -1.79 -18.82 -24.31
N LEU A 32 -1.94 -17.58 -23.83
CA LEU A 32 -1.91 -17.28 -22.40
C LEU A 32 -3.25 -17.63 -21.74
N SER A 33 -3.19 -18.09 -20.49
CA SER A 33 -4.37 -18.51 -19.73
C SER A 33 -4.93 -17.39 -18.84
N ARG A 34 -4.09 -16.40 -18.42
CA ARG A 34 -4.51 -15.28 -17.58
C ARG A 34 -3.80 -14.00 -17.98
N VAL A 35 -4.51 -12.88 -17.87
CA VAL A 35 -3.95 -11.54 -18.05
C VAL A 35 -4.12 -10.73 -16.77
N ILE A 36 -3.00 -10.21 -16.23
CA ILE A 36 -3.01 -9.24 -15.13
C ILE A 36 -3.19 -7.86 -15.73
N LEU A 37 -4.36 -7.26 -15.53
CA LEU A 37 -4.73 -5.99 -16.10
C LEU A 37 -3.95 -4.83 -15.46
N SER A 38 -3.74 -3.79 -16.23
CA SER A 38 -3.14 -2.54 -15.78
C SER A 38 -4.03 -1.81 -14.78
N ARG A 39 -3.40 -1.08 -13.83
CA ARG A 39 -4.11 -0.29 -12.81
C ARG A 39 -4.78 0.97 -13.35
N GLU A 40 -4.52 1.33 -14.58
CA GLU A 40 -5.03 2.51 -15.26
C GLU A 40 -6.46 2.35 -15.78
N LEU A 41 -7.04 1.14 -15.67
CA LEU A 41 -8.38 0.81 -16.16
C LEU A 41 -9.47 1.20 -15.17
N SER A 42 -10.58 1.71 -15.69
CA SER A 42 -11.84 1.85 -14.95
C SER A 42 -12.60 0.54 -14.86
N LEU A 43 -13.59 0.47 -13.97
CA LEU A 43 -14.47 -0.69 -13.85
C LEU A 43 -15.24 -0.96 -15.16
N GLU A 44 -15.65 0.07 -15.88
CA GLU A 44 -16.33 -0.02 -17.16
C GLU A 44 -15.43 -0.63 -18.23
N GLU A 45 -14.17 -0.23 -18.30
CA GLU A 45 -13.20 -0.80 -19.25
C GLU A 45 -12.85 -2.25 -18.90
N ILE A 46 -12.76 -2.60 -17.62
CA ILE A 46 -12.56 -3.99 -17.18
C ILE A 46 -13.75 -4.84 -17.60
N GLU A 47 -14.97 -4.34 -17.43
CA GLU A 47 -16.20 -5.01 -17.85
C GLU A 47 -16.27 -5.20 -19.36
N GLU A 48 -15.90 -4.17 -20.15
CA GLU A 48 -15.80 -4.27 -21.61
C GLU A 48 -14.80 -5.36 -22.04
N ILE A 49 -13.63 -5.41 -21.41
CA ILE A 49 -12.63 -6.44 -21.68
C ILE A 49 -13.21 -7.82 -21.39
N GLN A 50 -13.86 -8.02 -20.26
CA GLN A 50 -14.46 -9.30 -19.87
C GLN A 50 -15.55 -9.73 -20.84
N GLN A 51 -16.38 -8.81 -21.32
CA GLN A 51 -17.45 -9.09 -22.30
C GLN A 51 -16.90 -9.49 -23.67
N HIS A 52 -15.81 -8.84 -24.14
CA HIS A 52 -15.22 -9.15 -25.45
C HIS A 52 -14.33 -10.39 -25.45
N VAL A 53 -13.76 -10.77 -24.31
CA VAL A 53 -12.84 -11.91 -24.20
C VAL A 53 -13.19 -12.77 -22.96
N PRO A 54 -14.39 -13.37 -22.93
CA PRO A 54 -14.90 -14.08 -21.74
C PRO A 54 -14.13 -15.35 -21.37
N ASP A 55 -13.40 -15.93 -22.31
CA ASP A 55 -12.72 -17.22 -22.12
C ASP A 55 -11.28 -17.10 -21.63
N ILE A 56 -10.84 -15.94 -21.17
CA ILE A 56 -9.53 -15.75 -20.52
C ILE A 56 -9.73 -15.32 -19.08
N GLU A 57 -8.90 -15.82 -18.18
CA GLU A 57 -8.91 -15.33 -16.80
C GLU A 57 -8.33 -13.92 -16.70
N LEU A 58 -9.07 -13.03 -16.06
CA LEU A 58 -8.60 -11.69 -15.74
C LEU A 58 -8.20 -11.59 -14.27
N GLU A 59 -7.09 -10.92 -14.01
CA GLU A 59 -6.62 -10.59 -12.66
C GLU A 59 -6.54 -9.07 -12.50
N VAL A 60 -7.15 -8.53 -11.44
CA VAL A 60 -7.27 -7.09 -11.18
C VAL A 60 -6.61 -6.74 -9.85
N PHE A 61 -5.79 -5.69 -9.83
CA PHE A 61 -5.28 -5.15 -8.59
C PHE A 61 -6.39 -4.45 -7.80
N VAL A 62 -6.50 -4.79 -6.52
CA VAL A 62 -7.55 -4.26 -5.64
C VAL A 62 -7.02 -3.60 -4.38
N HIS A 63 -5.74 -3.82 -4.01
CA HIS A 63 -5.18 -3.26 -2.79
C HIS A 63 -3.65 -3.12 -2.86
N GLY A 64 -3.14 -2.13 -2.11
CA GLY A 64 -1.72 -1.92 -1.89
C GLY A 64 -1.15 -0.77 -2.71
N ALA A 65 0.16 -0.78 -2.93
CA ALA A 65 0.86 0.33 -3.58
C ALA A 65 0.30 0.66 -4.97
N LEU A 66 -0.16 1.90 -5.15
CA LEU A 66 -0.50 2.42 -6.48
C LEU A 66 0.75 3.00 -7.13
N CYS A 67 1.02 2.61 -8.37
CA CYS A 67 2.15 3.09 -9.14
C CYS A 67 1.82 4.44 -9.80
N MET A 68 2.78 5.39 -9.78
CA MET A 68 2.60 6.71 -10.42
C MET A 68 2.82 6.65 -11.93
N ALA A 69 3.71 5.75 -12.38
CA ALA A 69 3.99 5.56 -13.79
C ALA A 69 3.02 4.55 -14.40
N TYR A 70 2.81 4.65 -15.70
CA TYR A 70 2.15 3.61 -16.46
C TYR A 70 2.76 2.24 -16.19
N SER A 71 1.92 1.23 -16.11
CA SER A 71 2.33 -0.16 -15.90
C SER A 71 3.37 -0.56 -16.96
N GLY A 72 4.53 -1.06 -16.51
CA GLY A 72 5.64 -1.43 -17.39
C GLY A 72 6.50 -0.26 -17.91
N ARG A 73 6.33 0.97 -17.41
CA ARG A 73 7.05 2.16 -17.89
C ARG A 73 7.79 2.92 -16.80
N CYS A 74 7.86 2.38 -15.59
CA CYS A 74 8.54 3.04 -14.47
C CYS A 74 10.06 2.86 -14.57
N LEU A 75 10.78 3.97 -14.64
CA LEU A 75 12.26 4.01 -14.65
C LEU A 75 12.84 4.48 -13.30
N LEU A 76 12.00 5.06 -12.42
CA LEU A 76 12.47 5.73 -11.21
C LEU A 76 13.34 4.82 -10.31
N SER A 77 12.88 3.60 -10.03
CA SER A 77 13.64 2.67 -9.19
C SER A 77 14.97 2.24 -9.82
N GLY A 78 15.01 2.10 -11.13
CA GLY A 78 16.25 1.83 -11.87
C GLY A 78 17.23 3.00 -11.83
N TYR A 79 16.71 4.23 -12.00
CA TYR A 79 17.50 5.45 -11.94
C TYR A 79 18.09 5.69 -10.55
N MET A 80 17.23 5.64 -9.49
CA MET A 80 17.62 5.99 -8.12
C MET A 80 18.54 4.97 -7.44
N ASN A 81 18.44 3.68 -7.77
CA ASN A 81 19.17 2.63 -7.05
C ASN A 81 19.53 1.40 -7.90
N LYS A 82 19.53 1.53 -9.21
CA LYS A 82 19.92 0.48 -10.17
C LYS A 82 19.09 -0.81 -10.06
N ARG A 83 17.86 -0.72 -9.52
CA ARG A 83 16.91 -1.83 -9.40
C ARG A 83 15.68 -1.56 -10.26
N ASP A 84 15.65 -2.16 -11.44
CA ASP A 84 14.62 -1.91 -12.44
C ASP A 84 13.25 -2.45 -11.99
N ALA A 85 12.28 -1.54 -11.91
CA ALA A 85 10.89 -1.86 -11.58
C ALA A 85 10.26 -2.82 -12.59
N ASN A 86 10.63 -2.70 -13.87
CA ASN A 86 10.08 -3.50 -14.95
C ASN A 86 10.61 -4.94 -14.95
N GLN A 87 11.68 -5.21 -14.20
CA GLN A 87 12.21 -6.56 -13.95
C GLN A 87 11.73 -7.15 -12.61
N GLY A 88 10.72 -6.54 -11.98
CA GLY A 88 10.19 -7.00 -10.71
C GLY A 88 11.02 -6.60 -9.49
N ALA A 89 12.04 -5.77 -9.64
CA ALA A 89 12.97 -5.37 -8.58
C ALA A 89 12.69 -3.97 -7.98
N CYS A 90 11.47 -3.45 -8.14
CA CYS A 90 11.05 -2.14 -7.64
C CYS A 90 11.31 -1.99 -6.14
N THR A 91 11.96 -0.88 -5.75
CA THR A 91 12.26 -0.52 -4.36
C THR A 91 11.26 0.46 -3.78
N ASN A 92 10.21 0.83 -4.53
CA ASN A 92 9.26 1.89 -4.17
C ASN A 92 9.95 3.24 -3.92
N ALA A 93 10.97 3.59 -4.71
CA ALA A 93 11.69 4.85 -4.60
C ALA A 93 10.74 6.07 -4.66
N CYS A 94 9.63 5.99 -5.40
CA CYS A 94 8.59 7.03 -5.41
C CYS A 94 7.85 7.26 -4.07
N ARG A 95 8.19 6.50 -3.02
CA ARG A 95 7.55 6.55 -1.70
C ARG A 95 8.54 6.79 -0.57
N TRP A 96 9.78 7.12 -0.89
CA TRP A 96 10.79 7.47 0.11
C TRP A 96 10.60 8.90 0.60
N ASP A 97 11.12 9.20 1.79
CA ASP A 97 11.20 10.57 2.26
C ASP A 97 12.36 11.29 1.57
N TYR A 98 12.05 12.43 0.97
CA TYR A 98 13.00 13.29 0.31
C TYR A 98 12.98 14.68 0.93
N LYS A 99 14.16 15.29 1.07
CA LYS A 99 14.28 16.69 1.45
C LYS A 99 14.54 17.51 0.20
N LEU A 100 13.86 18.64 0.08
CA LEU A 100 14.03 19.60 -0.99
C LEU A 100 15.02 20.67 -0.58
N HIS A 101 15.96 20.97 -1.47
CA HIS A 101 16.90 22.06 -1.31
C HIS A 101 16.83 22.97 -2.55
N GLU A 102 16.78 24.28 -2.33
CA GLU A 102 16.95 25.23 -3.43
C GLU A 102 18.35 25.05 -4.02
N ALA A 103 18.44 25.06 -5.34
CA ALA A 103 19.67 24.84 -6.07
C ALA A 103 19.91 25.90 -7.13
N GLN A 104 21.15 26.08 -7.49
CA GLN A 104 21.59 26.92 -8.60
C GLN A 104 22.63 26.17 -9.41
N GLU A 105 22.69 26.50 -10.69
CA GLU A 105 23.73 26.01 -11.58
C GLU A 105 25.00 26.83 -11.35
N ASP A 106 26.14 26.16 -11.12
CA ASP A 106 27.42 26.80 -10.98
C ASP A 106 28.03 27.16 -12.35
N LEU A 107 29.21 27.80 -12.35
CA LEU A 107 29.90 28.22 -13.58
C LEU A 107 30.34 27.05 -14.48
N ASN A 108 30.32 25.83 -13.97
CA ASN A 108 30.68 24.61 -14.71
C ASN A 108 29.44 23.86 -15.22
N GLY A 109 28.22 24.34 -14.88
CA GLY A 109 26.97 23.67 -15.23
C GLY A 109 26.54 22.60 -14.22
N ASP A 110 27.19 22.54 -13.05
CA ASP A 110 26.80 21.63 -11.98
C ASP A 110 25.73 22.26 -11.11
N VAL A 111 24.69 21.48 -10.76
CA VAL A 111 23.60 21.92 -9.90
C VAL A 111 24.01 21.72 -8.44
N ILE A 112 24.17 22.83 -7.68
CA ILE A 112 24.62 22.84 -6.30
C ILE A 112 23.60 23.51 -5.38
N PRO A 113 23.49 23.08 -4.08
CA PRO A 113 22.57 23.68 -3.13
C PRO A 113 22.94 25.15 -2.85
N VAL A 114 21.95 26.03 -2.82
CA VAL A 114 22.12 27.46 -2.52
C VAL A 114 22.82 27.68 -1.17
N THR A 115 22.62 26.77 -0.20
CA THR A 115 23.28 26.81 1.12
C THR A 115 24.80 26.63 1.08
N GLN A 116 25.38 26.16 -0.03
CA GLN A 116 26.83 26.03 -0.23
C GLN A 116 27.47 27.27 -0.88
N LEU A 117 26.66 28.23 -1.34
CA LEU A 117 27.10 29.47 -1.97
C LEU A 117 27.35 30.61 -0.97
N ASN A 118 27.81 30.32 0.25
CA ASN A 118 28.22 31.35 1.17
C ASN A 118 29.59 31.92 0.81
N THR A 119 29.61 32.91 -0.09
CA THR A 119 30.66 33.94 -0.15
C THR A 119 30.02 35.29 -0.36
N PRO A 120 30.34 36.28 0.48
CA PRO A 120 29.79 37.62 0.35
C PRO A 120 30.62 38.44 -0.62
N GLU A 121 30.20 38.61 -1.83
CA GLU A 121 30.63 39.76 -2.60
C GLU A 121 29.44 40.58 -3.07
N LYS A 122 29.23 41.68 -2.36
CA LYS A 122 28.41 42.79 -2.82
C LYS A 122 29.07 43.39 -4.07
N SER A 123 28.47 43.25 -5.20
CA SER A 123 28.70 44.17 -6.32
C SER A 123 27.38 44.85 -6.65
N CYS A 124 27.44 46.17 -6.65
CA CYS A 124 26.34 47.04 -7.08
C CYS A 124 26.22 47.10 -8.59
N CYS A 125 24.95 47.27 -9.03
CA CYS A 125 24.50 47.80 -10.29
C CYS A 125 24.38 46.83 -11.46
N SER A 126 23.14 46.41 -11.75
CA SER A 126 22.46 46.89 -12.96
C SER A 126 21.04 46.28 -13.07
N SER A 127 20.12 47.17 -13.31
CA SER A 127 18.73 46.96 -13.65
C SER A 127 18.58 46.27 -15.02
N GLY A 128 17.86 45.19 -15.06
CA GLY A 128 17.40 44.58 -16.29
C GLY A 128 16.35 43.53 -15.95
N GLN A 129 15.07 43.96 -15.93
CA GLN A 129 13.96 43.02 -15.83
C GLN A 129 13.89 42.23 -17.14
N SER A 130 14.22 40.96 -17.04
CA SER A 130 13.82 39.94 -17.98
C SER A 130 12.89 39.02 -17.24
N GLU A 131 11.61 39.05 -17.59
CA GLU A 131 10.66 38.02 -17.21
C GLU A 131 11.03 36.74 -17.94
N THR A 132 11.97 36.01 -17.39
CA THR A 132 12.19 34.61 -17.70
C THR A 132 11.38 33.82 -16.68
N THR A 133 10.43 33.03 -17.16
CA THR A 133 9.82 31.93 -16.42
C THR A 133 10.94 31.07 -15.85
N SER A 134 11.27 31.29 -14.58
CA SER A 134 12.37 30.59 -13.93
C SER A 134 11.90 29.17 -13.63
N VAL A 135 12.35 28.22 -14.41
CA VAL A 135 12.40 26.83 -13.97
C VAL A 135 13.22 26.81 -12.68
N GLN A 136 12.58 26.53 -11.54
CA GLN A 136 13.33 26.41 -10.28
C GLN A 136 14.00 25.04 -10.29
N THR A 137 15.33 25.06 -10.35
CA THR A 137 16.11 23.84 -10.18
C THR A 137 16.16 23.50 -8.69
N LEU A 138 15.73 22.31 -8.33
CA LEU A 138 15.73 21.79 -6.98
C LEU A 138 16.69 20.62 -6.85
N LEU A 139 17.33 20.48 -5.72
CA LEU A 139 18.06 19.27 -5.36
C LEU A 139 17.25 18.49 -4.34
N VAL A 140 17.15 17.21 -4.60
CA VAL A 140 16.45 16.26 -3.75
C VAL A 140 17.44 15.37 -3.05
N GLN A 141 17.39 15.39 -1.73
CA GLN A 141 18.30 14.62 -0.89
C GLN A 141 17.55 13.48 -0.20
N ARG A 142 18.13 12.28 -0.28
CA ARG A 142 17.70 11.11 0.48
C ARG A 142 18.68 10.87 1.64
N ASN A 143 18.19 10.85 2.87
CA ASN A 143 18.91 10.37 4.08
C ASN A 143 20.39 10.81 4.18
N ASP A 144 20.67 12.08 3.84
CA ASP A 144 21.98 12.75 3.90
C ASP A 144 23.07 12.21 2.96
N GLU A 145 22.78 11.33 1.99
CA GLU A 145 23.85 10.72 1.16
C GLU A 145 23.93 11.24 -0.27
N GLU A 146 22.89 11.20 -1.08
CA GLU A 146 22.99 11.63 -2.49
C GLU A 146 21.94 12.68 -2.85
N MET A 147 22.37 13.70 -3.58
CA MET A 147 21.49 14.73 -4.12
C MET A 147 21.22 14.49 -5.60
N PHE A 148 19.96 14.62 -6.01
CA PHE A 148 19.54 14.48 -7.40
C PHE A 148 18.89 15.78 -7.85
N ALA A 149 19.22 16.22 -9.07
CA ALA A 149 18.55 17.37 -9.66
C ALA A 149 17.08 17.04 -9.97
N ALA A 150 16.20 17.97 -9.63
CA ALA A 150 14.78 17.92 -9.97
C ALA A 150 14.36 19.27 -10.55
N GLU A 151 13.47 19.24 -11.51
CA GLU A 151 12.92 20.44 -12.14
C GLU A 151 11.46 20.62 -11.68
N GLU A 152 11.10 21.86 -11.39
CA GLU A 152 9.73 22.26 -11.12
C GLU A 152 9.26 23.17 -12.25
N ASP A 153 8.12 22.85 -12.85
CA ASP A 153 7.48 23.66 -13.86
C ASP A 153 6.10 24.19 -13.38
N GLU A 154 5.44 24.95 -14.23
CA GLU A 154 4.10 25.51 -13.94
C GLU A 154 3.01 24.43 -13.74
N HIS A 155 3.32 23.17 -14.05
CA HIS A 155 2.42 22.02 -13.89
C HIS A 155 2.68 21.24 -12.59
N GLY A 156 3.71 21.58 -11.82
CA GLY A 156 3.99 21.08 -10.47
C GLY A 156 5.32 20.39 -10.28
N THR A 157 5.65 20.16 -9.03
CA THR A 157 6.82 19.36 -8.62
C THR A 157 6.45 17.88 -8.68
N TYR A 158 7.18 17.09 -9.46
CA TYR A 158 6.92 15.66 -9.63
C TYR A 158 7.43 14.81 -8.47
N PHE A 159 7.05 15.19 -7.23
CA PHE A 159 7.29 14.39 -6.03
C PHE A 159 6.10 13.51 -5.71
N MET A 160 6.32 12.28 -5.86
CA MET A 160 5.37 11.21 -6.06
C MET A 160 5.09 10.46 -4.75
N ASN A 161 4.24 11.00 -3.89
CA ASN A 161 3.71 10.26 -2.76
C ASN A 161 2.30 9.75 -3.09
N SER A 162 2.20 8.72 -3.93
CA SER A 162 0.89 8.16 -4.28
C SER A 162 0.25 7.47 -3.09
N LYS A 163 -1.05 7.70 -2.89
CA LYS A 163 -1.89 6.96 -1.95
C LYS A 163 -1.90 5.46 -2.29
N ASP A 164 -2.27 4.64 -1.32
CA ASP A 164 -2.47 3.20 -1.54
C ASP A 164 -3.83 2.93 -2.19
N LEU A 165 -3.87 1.99 -3.13
CA LEU A 165 -5.11 1.51 -3.72
C LEU A 165 -5.94 0.76 -2.66
N ARG A 166 -7.25 1.05 -2.58
CA ARG A 166 -8.24 0.28 -1.84
C ARG A 166 -9.52 0.17 -2.67
N ALA A 167 -9.89 -1.03 -3.04
CA ALA A 167 -11.06 -1.31 -3.89
C ALA A 167 -12.00 -2.35 -3.26
N VAL A 168 -11.99 -2.51 -1.94
CA VAL A 168 -12.81 -3.51 -1.24
C VAL A 168 -14.32 -3.30 -1.49
N GLN A 169 -14.77 -2.07 -1.64
CA GLN A 169 -16.15 -1.70 -1.95
C GLN A 169 -16.58 -2.12 -3.37
N HIS A 170 -15.64 -2.44 -4.25
CA HIS A 170 -15.91 -2.88 -5.62
C HIS A 170 -15.84 -4.40 -5.80
N VAL A 171 -15.56 -5.16 -4.74
CA VAL A 171 -15.43 -6.62 -4.81
C VAL A 171 -16.71 -7.27 -5.31
N ASP A 172 -17.87 -6.81 -4.88
CA ASP A 172 -19.17 -7.34 -5.36
C ASP A 172 -19.31 -7.17 -6.89
N ARG A 173 -19.01 -5.98 -7.42
CA ARG A 173 -19.06 -5.72 -8.86
C ARG A 173 -18.04 -6.57 -9.63
N LEU A 174 -16.80 -6.65 -9.16
CA LEU A 174 -15.75 -7.48 -9.80
C LEU A 174 -16.11 -8.97 -9.77
N THR A 175 -16.70 -9.45 -8.69
CA THR A 175 -17.21 -10.83 -8.58
C THR A 175 -18.32 -11.11 -9.59
N LYS A 176 -19.28 -10.19 -9.73
CA LYS A 176 -20.38 -10.30 -10.71
C LYS A 176 -19.92 -10.23 -12.16
N MET A 177 -18.84 -9.51 -12.44
CA MET A 177 -18.17 -9.48 -13.75
C MET A 177 -17.50 -10.82 -14.11
N GLY A 178 -17.26 -11.70 -13.12
CA GLY A 178 -16.54 -12.96 -13.33
C GLY A 178 -15.02 -12.80 -13.32
N ILE A 179 -14.48 -11.78 -12.64
CA ILE A 179 -13.03 -11.61 -12.48
C ILE A 179 -12.46 -12.79 -11.70
N ALA A 180 -11.49 -13.49 -12.29
CA ALA A 180 -10.96 -14.73 -11.75
C ALA A 180 -10.03 -14.54 -10.54
N SER A 181 -9.34 -13.40 -10.45
CA SER A 181 -8.36 -13.15 -9.40
C SER A 181 -8.32 -11.68 -8.98
N LEU A 182 -8.31 -11.44 -7.66
CA LEU A 182 -8.14 -10.14 -7.05
C LEU A 182 -6.74 -10.06 -6.43
N LYS A 183 -5.91 -9.13 -6.90
CA LYS A 183 -4.50 -9.04 -6.55
C LYS A 183 -4.24 -8.00 -5.48
N ILE A 184 -3.61 -8.43 -4.39
CA ILE A 184 -3.11 -7.57 -3.31
C ILE A 184 -1.60 -7.38 -3.50
N GLU A 185 -1.14 -6.12 -3.52
CA GLU A 185 0.28 -5.79 -3.51
C GLU A 185 0.72 -5.49 -2.07
N GLY A 186 1.66 -6.26 -1.55
CA GLY A 186 2.17 -6.13 -0.19
C GLY A 186 3.67 -6.44 -0.05
N ARG A 187 4.46 -6.41 -1.13
CA ARG A 187 5.87 -6.82 -1.17
C ARG A 187 6.73 -6.13 -0.10
N THR A 188 6.49 -4.85 0.15
CA THR A 188 7.24 -4.04 1.12
C THR A 188 6.48 -3.83 2.43
N LYS A 189 5.35 -4.49 2.59
CA LYS A 189 4.52 -4.42 3.79
C LYS A 189 4.84 -5.58 4.74
N SER A 190 4.43 -5.44 6.01
CA SER A 190 4.56 -6.52 7.00
C SER A 190 3.63 -7.71 6.67
N TYR A 191 3.97 -8.88 7.19
CA TYR A 191 3.10 -10.06 7.07
C TYR A 191 1.75 -9.84 7.78
N PHE A 192 1.69 -9.07 8.85
CA PHE A 192 0.44 -8.65 9.47
C PHE A 192 -0.45 -7.88 8.48
N TYR A 193 0.12 -6.90 7.75
CA TYR A 193 -0.61 -6.17 6.70
C TYR A 193 -1.18 -7.13 5.66
N CYS A 194 -0.37 -8.07 5.17
CA CYS A 194 -0.79 -9.03 4.16
C CYS A 194 -1.91 -9.94 4.67
N ALA A 195 -1.76 -10.47 5.91
CA ALA A 195 -2.73 -11.35 6.54
C ALA A 195 -4.08 -10.64 6.77
N ARG A 196 -4.04 -9.42 7.34
CA ARG A 196 -5.26 -8.63 7.62
C ARG A 196 -5.97 -8.23 6.33
N THR A 197 -5.23 -7.77 5.33
CA THR A 197 -5.79 -7.42 4.03
C THR A 197 -6.43 -8.65 3.38
N ALA A 198 -5.74 -9.78 3.34
CA ALA A 198 -6.27 -11.02 2.77
C ALA A 198 -7.55 -11.48 3.48
N GLN A 199 -7.60 -11.43 4.81
CA GLN A 199 -8.79 -11.76 5.61
C GLN A 199 -9.99 -10.89 5.22
N ILE A 200 -9.78 -9.58 5.11
CA ILE A 200 -10.85 -8.62 4.77
C ILE A 200 -11.36 -8.83 3.34
N TYR A 201 -10.46 -9.00 2.37
CA TYR A 201 -10.86 -9.27 0.99
C TYR A 201 -11.50 -10.65 0.84
N ARG A 202 -11.06 -11.67 1.58
CA ARG A 202 -11.71 -12.98 1.59
C ARG A 202 -13.16 -12.86 2.08
N LYS A 203 -13.38 -12.14 3.18
CA LYS A 203 -14.73 -11.87 3.68
C LYS A 203 -15.59 -11.12 2.64
N ALA A 204 -15.04 -10.10 1.99
CA ALA A 204 -15.77 -9.35 0.97
C ALA A 204 -16.18 -10.23 -0.21
N ILE A 205 -15.30 -11.15 -0.66
CA ILE A 205 -15.60 -12.11 -1.73
C ILE A 205 -16.69 -13.10 -1.29
N ASP A 206 -16.58 -13.65 -0.09
CA ASP A 206 -17.55 -14.63 0.42
C ASP A 206 -18.93 -14.00 0.61
N ASP A 207 -19.00 -12.76 1.10
CA ASP A 207 -20.25 -12.02 1.22
C ASP A 207 -20.86 -11.69 -0.15
N ALA A 208 -20.04 -11.31 -1.14
CA ALA A 208 -20.48 -11.06 -2.52
C ALA A 208 -21.05 -12.33 -3.17
N LEU A 209 -20.36 -13.47 -3.02
CA LEU A 209 -20.81 -14.76 -3.53
C LEU A 209 -22.09 -15.23 -2.85
N ALA A 210 -22.27 -14.90 -1.59
CA ALA A 210 -23.50 -15.17 -0.84
C ALA A 210 -24.64 -14.17 -1.14
N GLY A 211 -24.42 -13.20 -2.03
CA GLY A 211 -25.41 -12.17 -2.39
C GLY A 211 -25.71 -11.18 -1.26
N LYS A 212 -24.83 -11.07 -0.26
CA LYS A 212 -25.00 -10.10 0.83
C LYS A 212 -24.58 -8.70 0.36
N PRO A 213 -25.20 -7.64 0.91
CA PRO A 213 -24.76 -6.26 0.65
C PRO A 213 -23.33 -6.05 1.18
N PHE A 214 -22.62 -5.10 0.57
CA PHE A 214 -21.30 -4.71 1.02
C PHE A 214 -21.32 -4.21 2.48
N ASP A 215 -20.40 -4.71 3.29
CA ASP A 215 -20.20 -4.30 4.68
C ASP A 215 -19.21 -3.12 4.77
N PRO A 216 -19.66 -1.88 5.02
CA PRO A 216 -18.77 -0.71 5.09
C PRO A 216 -17.70 -0.81 6.19
N SER A 217 -17.91 -1.64 7.22
CA SER A 217 -16.92 -1.84 8.29
C SER A 217 -15.59 -2.40 7.78
N LEU A 218 -15.60 -3.08 6.63
CA LEU A 218 -14.40 -3.60 5.98
C LEU A 218 -13.46 -2.47 5.51
N MET A 219 -14.01 -1.31 5.14
CA MET A 219 -13.19 -0.13 4.82
C MET A 219 -12.48 0.39 6.06
N THR A 220 -13.21 0.55 7.17
CA THR A 220 -12.64 1.02 8.45
C THR A 220 -11.57 0.06 8.98
N GLN A 221 -11.77 -1.25 8.83
CA GLN A 221 -10.76 -2.23 9.24
C GLN A 221 -9.45 -2.11 8.43
N LEU A 222 -9.52 -1.73 7.14
CA LEU A 222 -8.33 -1.47 6.33
C LEU A 222 -7.62 -0.16 6.72
N GLU A 223 -8.36 0.84 7.18
CA GLU A 223 -7.80 2.11 7.68
C GLU A 223 -6.88 1.92 8.89
N GLY A 224 -7.10 0.89 9.70
CA GLY A 224 -6.22 0.51 10.80
C GLY A 224 -4.84 -0.03 10.41
N LEU A 225 -4.60 -0.27 9.12
CA LEU A 225 -3.31 -0.73 8.60
C LEU A 225 -2.39 0.44 8.24
N ALA A 226 -1.08 0.22 8.28
CA ALA A 226 -0.10 1.21 7.83
C ALA A 226 -0.30 1.59 6.36
N ASN A 227 -0.84 2.78 6.11
CA ASN A 227 -1.13 3.29 4.79
C ASN A 227 -0.74 4.77 4.64
N ARG A 228 -0.73 5.27 3.42
CA ARG A 228 -0.46 6.68 3.05
C ARG A 228 -1.72 7.40 2.60
N GLY A 229 -2.85 7.08 3.20
CA GLY A 229 -4.16 7.41 2.68
C GLY A 229 -4.56 6.47 1.56
N TYR A 230 -5.87 6.27 1.38
CA TYR A 230 -6.41 5.37 0.38
C TYR A 230 -7.05 6.14 -0.78
N THR A 231 -7.01 5.52 -1.95
CA THR A 231 -7.71 5.94 -3.16
C THR A 231 -8.28 4.72 -3.87
N GLU A 232 -9.33 4.91 -4.63
CA GLU A 232 -9.87 3.90 -5.54
C GLU A 232 -9.08 3.81 -6.86
N GLY A 233 -8.04 4.63 -7.00
CA GLY A 233 -7.24 4.71 -8.23
C GLY A 233 -8.11 5.07 -9.43
N PHE A 234 -7.84 4.48 -10.57
CA PHE A 234 -8.56 4.73 -11.81
C PHE A 234 -9.89 3.95 -11.93
N LEU A 235 -10.24 3.12 -10.95
CA LEU A 235 -11.45 2.29 -11.03
C LEU A 235 -12.74 3.11 -11.22
N ARG A 236 -12.79 4.37 -10.75
CA ARG A 236 -13.92 5.30 -10.95
C ARG A 236 -13.65 6.44 -11.94
N ARG A 237 -12.60 6.40 -12.71
CA ARG A 237 -12.18 7.43 -13.68
C ARG A 237 -12.46 8.90 -13.27
N HIS A 238 -11.41 9.70 -13.06
CA HIS A 238 -11.43 11.16 -12.82
C HIS A 238 -11.68 11.66 -11.39
N VAL A 239 -10.82 11.31 -10.44
CA VAL A 239 -10.72 12.06 -9.18
C VAL A 239 -9.30 12.60 -9.04
N HIS A 240 -8.93 13.62 -9.77
CA HIS A 240 -7.58 14.17 -9.84
C HIS A 240 -6.99 14.64 -8.50
N SER A 241 -7.82 15.06 -7.54
CA SER A 241 -7.38 15.57 -6.23
C SER A 241 -7.12 14.48 -5.17
N GLU A 242 -7.55 13.23 -5.40
CA GLU A 242 -7.48 12.16 -4.40
C GLU A 242 -6.26 11.24 -4.51
N TYR A 243 -5.48 11.32 -5.59
CA TYR A 243 -4.44 10.34 -5.87
C TYR A 243 -3.15 10.55 -5.09
N GLN A 244 -2.90 11.75 -4.57
CA GLN A 244 -1.65 12.10 -3.93
C GLN A 244 -1.86 12.58 -2.50
N ASN A 245 -0.94 12.21 -1.61
CA ASN A 245 -0.89 12.69 -0.25
C ASN A 245 0.17 13.80 -0.16
N TYR A 246 -0.27 15.05 -0.28
CA TYR A 246 0.63 16.22 -0.16
C TYR A 246 0.89 16.63 1.30
N ALA A 247 0.10 16.10 2.25
CA ALA A 247 0.17 16.54 3.64
C ALA A 247 1.16 15.74 4.49
N ASP A 248 1.31 14.42 4.26
CA ASP A 248 2.10 13.54 5.11
C ASP A 248 2.93 12.54 4.32
N GLY A 249 4.25 12.61 4.47
CA GLY A 249 5.21 11.68 3.86
C GLY A 249 5.28 10.30 4.53
N SER A 250 4.63 10.11 5.69
CA SER A 250 4.72 8.89 6.51
C SER A 250 3.42 8.09 6.54
N SER A 251 3.55 6.77 6.75
CA SER A 251 2.39 5.90 7.00
C SER A 251 1.90 6.09 8.43
N HIS A 252 0.60 6.31 8.62
CA HIS A 252 -0.02 6.42 9.94
C HIS A 252 -0.59 5.10 10.41
N PHE A 253 -0.43 4.83 11.73
CA PHE A 253 -1.06 3.72 12.43
C PHE A 253 -2.11 4.31 13.38
N ASP A 254 -3.38 4.38 12.96
CA ASP A 254 -4.34 5.14 13.73
C ASP A 254 -5.09 4.33 14.79
N TYR A 255 -5.31 3.01 14.58
CA TYR A 255 -6.24 2.27 15.43
C TYR A 255 -5.77 0.89 15.89
N GLN A 256 -4.84 0.26 15.21
CA GLN A 256 -4.37 -1.10 15.54
C GLN A 256 -2.85 -1.21 15.47
N GLN A 257 -2.28 -1.90 16.44
CA GLN A 257 -0.85 -2.20 16.49
C GLN A 257 -0.64 -3.71 16.54
N PHE A 258 0.16 -4.23 15.62
CA PHE A 258 0.61 -5.61 15.67
C PHE A 258 1.52 -5.82 16.89
N CYS A 259 1.17 -6.77 17.78
CA CYS A 259 1.90 -7.01 19.01
C CYS A 259 2.78 -8.25 18.98
N GLY A 260 2.38 -9.31 18.28
CA GLY A 260 3.17 -10.53 18.24
C GLY A 260 2.49 -11.70 17.54
N GLU A 261 3.23 -12.79 17.44
CA GLU A 261 2.78 -14.05 16.85
C GLU A 261 2.49 -15.07 17.93
N VAL A 262 1.41 -15.84 17.75
CA VAL A 262 1.13 -16.99 18.62
C VAL A 262 2.02 -18.15 18.18
N VAL A 263 2.84 -18.62 19.08
CA VAL A 263 3.83 -19.69 18.78
C VAL A 263 3.26 -21.07 19.14
N GLU A 264 2.69 -21.19 20.34
CA GLU A 264 2.20 -22.47 20.85
C GLU A 264 1.14 -22.28 21.96
N ARG A 265 0.42 -23.33 22.28
CA ARG A 265 -0.57 -23.38 23.36
C ARG A 265 -0.07 -24.26 24.49
N HIS A 266 -0.19 -23.77 25.72
CA HIS A 266 0.10 -24.47 26.97
C HIS A 266 -1.10 -24.47 27.90
N GLY A 267 -1.96 -25.48 27.78
CA GLY A 267 -3.23 -25.53 28.55
C GLY A 267 -4.11 -24.34 28.24
N ASP A 268 -4.44 -23.56 29.26
CA ASP A 268 -5.27 -22.34 29.15
C ASP A 268 -4.49 -21.09 28.75
N TYR A 269 -3.23 -21.22 28.37
CA TYR A 269 -2.36 -20.11 27.96
C TYR A 269 -1.86 -20.29 26.54
N ILE A 270 -1.64 -19.18 25.85
CA ILE A 270 -0.93 -19.12 24.57
C ILE A 270 0.38 -18.36 24.75
N ARG A 271 1.43 -18.85 24.11
CA ARG A 271 2.74 -18.20 24.08
C ARG A 271 2.83 -17.25 22.91
N ILE A 272 3.21 -16.02 23.18
CA ILE A 272 3.35 -14.94 22.21
C ILE A 272 4.82 -14.61 22.02
N GLU A 273 5.31 -14.66 20.78
CA GLU A 273 6.56 -14.01 20.41
C GLU A 273 6.30 -12.52 20.22
N VAL A 274 6.78 -11.70 21.15
CA VAL A 274 6.49 -10.26 21.20
C VAL A 274 7.27 -9.54 20.11
N LYS A 275 6.57 -8.75 19.32
CA LYS A 275 7.15 -7.86 18.29
C LYS A 275 7.04 -6.39 18.68
N ASN A 276 5.93 -5.99 19.31
CA ASN A 276 5.75 -4.65 19.85
C ASN A 276 5.19 -4.73 21.28
N ARG A 277 5.48 -3.69 22.05
CA ARG A 277 5.10 -3.58 23.46
C ARG A 277 3.59 -3.57 23.65
N PHE A 278 3.11 -4.33 24.63
CA PHE A 278 1.74 -4.29 25.18
C PHE A 278 1.73 -4.56 26.69
N VAL A 279 0.66 -4.19 27.37
CA VAL A 279 0.58 -4.27 28.84
C VAL A 279 -0.74 -4.89 29.29
N VAL A 280 -0.75 -5.38 30.53
CA VAL A 280 -1.99 -5.82 31.18
C VAL A 280 -2.96 -4.64 31.25
N GLY A 281 -4.23 -4.87 30.88
CA GLY A 281 -5.26 -3.86 30.72
C GLY A 281 -5.49 -3.39 29.28
N ASP A 282 -4.60 -3.72 28.35
CA ASP A 282 -4.82 -3.41 26.94
C ASP A 282 -6.01 -4.17 26.35
N SER A 283 -6.73 -3.51 25.43
CA SER A 283 -7.70 -4.15 24.57
C SER A 283 -6.99 -4.84 23.42
N LEU A 284 -7.05 -6.15 23.38
CA LEU A 284 -6.38 -6.98 22.40
C LEU A 284 -7.37 -7.71 21.49
N GLU A 285 -6.88 -8.14 20.34
CA GLU A 285 -7.60 -9.00 19.40
C GLU A 285 -6.67 -10.14 18.97
N LEU A 286 -7.14 -11.36 19.11
CA LEU A 286 -6.51 -12.53 18.52
C LEU A 286 -7.07 -12.69 17.11
N MET A 287 -6.26 -12.40 16.10
CA MET A 287 -6.60 -12.57 14.69
C MET A 287 -6.25 -13.98 14.25
N THR A 288 -7.23 -14.74 13.76
CA THR A 288 -7.06 -16.09 13.24
C THR A 288 -7.64 -16.20 11.82
N PRO A 289 -7.28 -17.22 11.03
CA PRO A 289 -7.90 -17.47 9.73
C PRO A 289 -9.42 -17.68 9.79
N GLN A 290 -9.95 -18.16 10.94
CA GLN A 290 -11.37 -18.43 11.15
C GLN A 290 -12.17 -17.23 11.63
N GLY A 291 -11.49 -16.18 12.11
CA GLY A 291 -12.10 -14.97 12.63
C GLY A 291 -11.29 -14.32 13.75
N ASN A 292 -11.77 -13.20 14.24
CA ASN A 292 -11.08 -12.41 15.25
C ASN A 292 -11.78 -12.49 16.60
N ILE A 293 -11.01 -12.59 17.67
CA ILE A 293 -11.49 -12.71 19.03
C ILE A 293 -10.99 -11.50 19.83
N PRO A 294 -11.85 -10.52 20.10
CA PRO A 294 -11.48 -9.39 20.95
C PRO A 294 -11.52 -9.81 22.44
N PHE A 295 -10.55 -9.34 23.22
CA PHE A 295 -10.49 -9.54 24.66
C PHE A 295 -9.68 -8.44 25.35
N ASN A 296 -9.88 -8.27 26.66
CA ASN A 296 -9.02 -7.42 27.47
C ASN A 296 -7.99 -8.29 28.19
N LEU A 297 -6.72 -7.90 28.12
CA LEU A 297 -5.65 -8.64 28.80
C LEU A 297 -5.74 -8.44 30.31
N THR A 298 -6.06 -9.49 31.03
CA THR A 298 -6.22 -9.45 32.48
C THR A 298 -4.98 -9.85 33.25
N GLU A 299 -4.18 -10.73 32.68
CA GLU A 299 -2.93 -11.20 33.27
C GLU A 299 -1.93 -11.63 32.20
N MET A 300 -0.67 -11.65 32.55
CA MET A 300 0.44 -12.08 31.69
C MET A 300 1.55 -12.65 32.56
N ARG A 301 2.28 -13.64 32.05
CA ARG A 301 3.42 -14.23 32.76
C ARG A 301 4.62 -14.42 31.83
N ASP A 302 5.81 -14.47 32.44
CA ASP A 302 7.03 -14.85 31.75
C ASP A 302 7.11 -16.38 31.56
N LEU A 303 8.12 -16.85 30.82
CA LEU A 303 8.34 -18.29 30.59
C LEU A 303 8.71 -19.09 31.86
N LYS A 304 8.97 -18.41 32.97
CA LYS A 304 9.23 -19.03 34.29
C LYS A 304 7.97 -19.12 35.13
N GLY A 305 6.83 -18.62 34.62
CA GLY A 305 5.56 -18.60 35.31
C GLY A 305 5.37 -17.40 36.26
N ASN A 306 6.29 -16.45 36.30
CA ASN A 306 6.14 -15.24 37.12
C ASN A 306 5.16 -14.28 36.47
N THR A 307 4.24 -13.70 37.24
CA THR A 307 3.33 -12.67 36.78
C THR A 307 4.09 -11.40 36.40
N ILE A 308 3.82 -10.87 35.21
CA ILE A 308 4.38 -9.62 34.69
C ILE A 308 3.25 -8.76 34.15
N THR A 309 3.48 -7.45 34.09
CA THR A 309 2.48 -6.49 33.61
C THR A 309 2.83 -5.85 32.27
N ASP A 310 4.06 -6.06 31.78
CA ASP A 310 4.63 -5.38 30.60
C ASP A 310 5.40 -6.37 29.74
N ALA A 311 4.96 -6.53 28.50
CA ALA A 311 5.67 -7.23 27.43
C ALA A 311 6.58 -6.23 26.68
N LYS A 312 7.88 -6.26 26.93
CA LYS A 312 8.84 -5.20 26.57
C LYS A 312 9.19 -5.05 25.08
N GLY A 313 8.55 -5.74 24.18
CA GLY A 313 8.80 -5.62 22.74
C GLY A 313 9.62 -6.78 22.14
N SER A 314 10.21 -6.57 20.97
CA SER A 314 10.80 -7.63 20.16
C SER A 314 11.88 -8.44 20.89
N GLY A 315 11.86 -9.78 20.64
CA GLY A 315 12.82 -10.72 21.20
C GLY A 315 12.44 -11.35 22.55
N HIS A 316 11.25 -11.01 23.07
CA HIS A 316 10.71 -11.60 24.30
C HIS A 316 9.57 -12.56 23.99
N PHE A 317 9.37 -13.52 24.89
CA PHE A 317 8.20 -14.40 24.88
C PHE A 317 7.42 -14.18 26.16
N VAL A 318 6.11 -14.16 26.05
CA VAL A 318 5.20 -14.08 27.18
C VAL A 318 4.05 -15.07 27.00
N GLU A 319 3.39 -15.43 28.10
CA GLU A 319 2.20 -16.26 28.06
C GLU A 319 1.00 -15.45 28.55
N ILE A 320 -0.10 -15.50 27.79
CA ILE A 320 -1.35 -14.84 28.10
C ILE A 320 -2.49 -15.87 28.14
N PRO A 321 -3.54 -15.67 28.95
CA PRO A 321 -4.63 -16.62 29.04
C PRO A 321 -5.49 -16.62 27.77
N LEU A 322 -5.90 -17.81 27.34
CA LEU A 322 -6.89 -18.04 26.30
C LEU A 322 -7.74 -19.25 26.67
N SER A 323 -8.88 -19.00 27.30
CA SER A 323 -9.80 -20.04 27.76
C SER A 323 -10.65 -20.69 26.67
N GLN A 324 -10.72 -20.06 25.47
CA GLN A 324 -11.49 -20.57 24.35
C GLN A 324 -10.71 -21.64 23.60
N ASP A 325 -11.39 -22.72 23.21
CA ASP A 325 -10.82 -23.73 22.33
C ASP A 325 -10.86 -23.23 20.86
N VAL A 326 -9.80 -22.61 20.43
CA VAL A 326 -9.65 -21.99 19.11
C VAL A 326 -8.40 -22.53 18.45
N ASP A 327 -8.47 -22.78 17.15
CA ASP A 327 -7.27 -23.05 16.35
C ASP A 327 -6.39 -21.79 16.29
N ILE A 328 -5.22 -21.91 16.89
CA ILE A 328 -4.23 -20.83 16.95
C ILE A 328 -3.23 -20.86 15.79
N SER A 329 -3.41 -21.76 14.83
CA SER A 329 -2.54 -21.84 13.66
C SER A 329 -2.55 -20.51 12.90
N TYR A 330 -1.36 -19.93 12.71
CA TYR A 330 -1.17 -18.61 12.08
C TYR A 330 -1.82 -17.44 12.82
N ALA A 331 -2.14 -17.59 14.10
CA ALA A 331 -2.77 -16.53 14.88
C ALA A 331 -1.79 -15.40 15.18
N LEU A 332 -2.29 -14.16 15.10
CA LEU A 332 -1.55 -12.93 15.37
C LEU A 332 -2.23 -12.16 16.50
N LEU A 333 -1.43 -11.54 17.36
CA LEU A 333 -1.92 -10.70 18.46
C LEU A 333 -1.86 -9.24 18.05
N ILE A 334 -3.00 -8.56 18.17
CA ILE A 334 -3.22 -7.17 17.78
C ILE A 334 -3.66 -6.38 19.01
N ARG A 335 -3.15 -5.17 19.17
CA ARG A 335 -3.60 -4.20 20.18
C ARG A 335 -4.50 -3.17 19.53
N ASN A 336 -5.69 -2.96 20.10
CA ASN A 336 -6.56 -1.86 19.71
C ASN A 336 -6.13 -0.60 20.48
N LEU A 337 -5.78 0.45 19.74
CA LEU A 337 -5.39 1.73 20.32
C LEU A 337 -6.64 2.56 20.64
N PRO A 338 -6.68 3.31 21.75
CA PRO A 338 -7.78 4.21 22.02
C PRO A 338 -7.86 5.28 20.94
N HIS A 339 -9.06 5.52 20.39
CA HIS A 339 -9.30 6.59 19.43
C HIS A 339 -8.82 7.93 19.97
N ALA A 340 -7.97 8.63 19.24
CA ALA A 340 -7.93 10.08 19.30
C ALA A 340 -9.29 10.56 18.75
N LYS A 341 -10.21 10.92 19.65
CA LYS A 341 -11.49 11.53 19.25
C LYS A 341 -11.16 12.86 18.61
N GLU A 342 -11.37 12.97 17.31
CA GLU A 342 -11.72 14.18 16.55
C GLU A 342 -11.25 14.03 15.10
N SER A 343 -12.16 13.66 14.21
CA SER A 343 -12.29 14.12 12.81
C SER A 343 -13.13 13.23 11.88
N ILE A 344 -14.05 12.41 12.41
CA ILE A 344 -14.95 11.62 11.55
C ILE A 344 -16.39 12.19 11.64
N THR A 345 -16.62 13.43 11.22
CA THR A 345 -18.00 13.98 11.14
C THR A 345 -18.36 14.64 9.82
N ALA A 346 -17.50 14.69 8.81
CA ALA A 346 -17.81 15.41 7.58
C ALA A 346 -17.78 14.59 6.28
N SER A 347 -17.12 13.43 6.21
CA SER A 347 -17.03 12.70 4.93
C SER A 347 -17.97 11.50 4.79
N THR A 348 -18.55 11.02 5.89
CA THR A 348 -19.40 9.81 5.87
C THR A 348 -20.87 10.09 5.52
N LEU A 349 -21.31 11.35 5.59
CA LEU A 349 -22.71 11.75 5.30
C LEU A 349 -22.98 12.17 3.85
N ALA A 350 -21.96 12.28 3.01
CA ALA A 350 -22.12 12.64 1.59
C ALA A 350 -22.42 11.44 0.67
N TYR A 351 -22.40 10.22 1.16
CA TYR A 351 -22.54 8.99 0.38
C TYR A 351 -23.96 8.40 0.29
N SER A 352 -24.96 9.06 0.88
CA SER A 352 -26.34 8.54 0.87
C SER A 352 -27.31 9.25 -0.08
N ALA A 353 -26.83 10.15 -0.97
CA ALA A 353 -27.69 10.90 -1.87
C ALA A 353 -26.99 11.24 -3.19
N SER A 354 -26.72 10.24 -4.01
CA SER A 354 -26.62 10.41 -5.48
C SER A 354 -26.59 9.03 -6.16
#